data_46ed979e2c351144cb8fa4a49c382380
#
_entry.id   46ed979e2c351144cb8fa4a49c382380
#
_cell.length_a   1.000
_cell.length_b   1.000
_cell.length_c   1.000
_cell.angle_alpha   90.00
_cell.angle_beta   90.00
_cell.angle_gamma   90.00
#
_symmetry.space_group_name_H-M   'P 1'
#
loop_
_entity.id
_entity.type
_entity.pdbx_description
1 polymer ?
#
loop_
_entity_poly.entity_id
_entity_poly.type
_entity_poly.pdbx_seq_one_letter_code
_entity_poly.pdbx_strand_id
1 'polypeptide(L)'
;SSLIHEETGGLDYIKLEKLVRIISDLKNQDKDVVLVSSGAIGVGSKSLGLQKKPKTTSLRQACAAVGQGQLMMVYQRLFYEYHQIAAQVLLTFDVITSQERRHNAVNTFNELLQMDVIPVVNENDTVAIEEVDINFGDNDTLSAIVANMINADLLLLLTDIAVSYTHLTL
;
A
#
# COMPACT_ATOMS: atom_id res chain seq x y z
N SER A 1 6.81 7.79 -4.90
CA SER A 1 6.24 6.45 -5.07
C SER A 1 6.69 5.84 -6.38
N SER A 2 7.37 4.72 -6.32
CA SER A 2 7.96 4.02 -7.48
C SER A 2 6.93 3.54 -8.52
N LEU A 3 5.66 3.51 -8.17
CA LEU A 3 4.56 3.04 -9.03
C LEU A 3 3.86 4.14 -9.82
N ILE A 4 4.31 5.38 -9.68
CA ILE A 4 3.75 6.53 -10.39
C ILE A 4 4.86 7.13 -11.27
N HIS A 5 4.54 7.42 -12.52
CA HIS A 5 5.44 8.19 -13.39
C HIS A 5 5.63 9.59 -12.84
N GLU A 6 6.87 9.99 -12.55
CA GLU A 6 7.19 11.31 -12.01
C GLU A 6 6.75 12.46 -12.94
N GLU A 7 6.93 12.28 -14.25
CA GLU A 7 6.59 13.30 -15.26
C GLU A 7 5.09 13.41 -15.50
N THR A 8 4.36 12.31 -15.52
CA THR A 8 2.95 12.29 -15.91
C THR A 8 1.98 12.17 -14.74
N GLY A 9 2.47 11.80 -13.55
CA GLY A 9 1.66 11.51 -12.36
C GLY A 9 0.70 10.31 -12.53
N GLY A 10 0.81 9.56 -13.63
CA GLY A 10 0.01 8.37 -13.89
C GLY A 10 0.61 7.09 -13.34
N LEU A 11 -0.20 6.03 -13.25
CA LEU A 11 0.28 4.72 -12.86
C LEU A 11 1.28 4.18 -13.90
N ASP A 12 2.40 3.65 -13.42
CA ASP A 12 3.36 2.90 -14.24
C ASP A 12 2.89 1.45 -14.34
N TYR A 13 2.11 1.16 -15.36
CA TYR A 13 1.54 -0.17 -15.58
C TYR A 13 2.60 -1.26 -15.77
N ILE A 14 3.76 -0.91 -16.33
CA ILE A 14 4.85 -1.89 -16.54
C ILE A 14 5.45 -2.30 -15.20
N LYS A 15 5.70 -1.34 -14.31
CA LYS A 15 6.19 -1.62 -12.96
C LYS A 15 5.14 -2.36 -12.12
N LEU A 16 3.88 -1.97 -12.23
CA LEU A 16 2.77 -2.63 -11.52
C LEU A 16 2.62 -4.08 -11.96
N GLU A 17 2.60 -4.35 -13.26
CA GLU A 17 2.52 -5.72 -13.80
C GLU A 17 3.70 -6.57 -13.34
N LYS A 18 4.91 -6.04 -13.42
CA LYS A 18 6.11 -6.74 -12.94
C LYS A 18 6.02 -7.07 -11.45
N LEU A 19 5.56 -6.12 -10.63
CA LEU A 19 5.38 -6.33 -9.19
C LEU A 19 4.33 -7.41 -8.91
N VAL A 20 3.17 -7.32 -9.55
CA VAL A 20 2.09 -8.29 -9.41
C VAL A 20 2.53 -9.69 -9.81
N ARG A 21 3.27 -9.84 -10.91
CA ARG A 21 3.83 -11.11 -11.35
C ARG A 21 4.76 -11.71 -10.30
N ILE A 22 5.69 -10.91 -9.75
CA ILE A 22 6.61 -11.38 -8.70
C ILE A 22 5.85 -11.83 -7.46
N ILE A 23 4.84 -11.06 -7.03
CA ILE A 23 4.01 -11.44 -5.88
C ILE A 23 3.24 -12.73 -6.16
N SER A 24 2.67 -12.88 -7.35
CA SER A 24 1.96 -14.10 -7.76
C SER A 24 2.89 -15.32 -7.81
N ASP A 25 4.14 -15.14 -8.27
CA ASP A 25 5.14 -16.21 -8.24
C ASP A 25 5.51 -16.62 -6.80
N LEU A 26 5.56 -15.68 -5.86
CA LEU A 26 5.77 -15.99 -4.44
C LEU A 26 4.58 -16.73 -3.84
N LYS A 27 3.35 -16.32 -4.16
CA LYS A 27 2.13 -17.03 -3.73
C LYS A 27 2.10 -18.46 -4.25
N ASN A 28 2.48 -18.68 -5.50
CA ASN A 28 2.56 -20.04 -6.10
C ASN A 28 3.67 -20.91 -5.48
N GLN A 29 4.51 -20.34 -4.60
CA GLN A 29 5.50 -21.04 -3.79
C GLN A 29 5.05 -21.19 -2.32
N ASP A 30 3.75 -21.12 -2.06
CA ASP A 30 3.14 -21.23 -0.72
C ASP A 30 3.66 -20.17 0.27
N LYS A 31 3.98 -18.96 -0.23
CA LYS A 31 4.39 -17.83 0.62
C LYS A 31 3.23 -16.86 0.81
N ASP A 32 2.97 -16.48 2.05
CA ASP A 32 2.05 -15.40 2.35
C ASP A 32 2.68 -14.05 2.01
N VAL A 33 1.94 -13.23 1.27
CA VAL A 33 2.41 -11.92 0.83
C VAL A 33 1.39 -10.84 1.18
N VAL A 34 1.85 -9.78 1.81
CA VAL A 34 1.07 -8.56 2.04
C VAL A 34 1.75 -7.42 1.29
N LEU A 35 1.00 -6.70 0.49
CA LEU A 35 1.49 -5.56 -0.29
C LEU A 35 1.06 -4.25 0.39
N VAL A 36 2.01 -3.44 0.86
CA VAL A 36 1.73 -2.06 1.29
C VAL A 36 1.95 -1.13 0.12
N SER A 37 0.89 -0.46 -0.30
CA SER A 37 0.86 0.39 -1.49
C SER A 37 0.82 1.87 -1.14
N SER A 38 1.14 2.71 -2.09
CA SER A 38 1.09 4.18 -1.98
C SER A 38 0.61 4.82 -3.27
N GLY A 39 0.44 6.13 -3.24
CA GLY A 39 0.20 6.92 -4.45
C GLY A 39 -1.26 7.25 -4.73
N ALA A 40 -2.19 6.91 -3.83
CA ALA A 40 -3.62 7.20 -4.00
C ALA A 40 -3.89 8.69 -4.30
N ILE A 41 -3.29 9.61 -3.54
CA ILE A 41 -3.44 11.06 -3.75
C ILE A 41 -2.95 11.47 -5.16
N GLY A 42 -1.81 10.94 -5.60
CA GLY A 42 -1.24 11.23 -6.91
C GLY A 42 -2.15 10.75 -8.06
N VAL A 43 -2.62 9.51 -7.97
CA VAL A 43 -3.54 8.92 -8.95
C VAL A 43 -4.83 9.73 -9.03
N GLY A 44 -5.42 10.05 -7.88
CA GLY A 44 -6.65 10.83 -7.83
C GLY A 44 -6.49 12.27 -8.33
N SER A 45 -5.37 12.92 -7.98
CA SER A 45 -5.06 14.27 -8.50
C SER A 45 -5.04 14.31 -10.03
N LYS A 46 -4.40 13.31 -10.63
CA LYS A 46 -4.35 13.19 -12.08
C LYS A 46 -5.72 12.92 -12.69
N SER A 47 -6.47 11.99 -12.12
CA SER A 47 -7.81 11.63 -12.60
C SER A 47 -8.79 12.81 -12.54
N LEU A 48 -8.61 13.68 -11.54
CA LEU A 48 -9.38 14.91 -11.39
C LEU A 48 -8.85 16.07 -12.27
N GLY A 49 -7.80 15.85 -13.05
CA GLY A 49 -7.21 16.85 -13.94
C GLY A 49 -6.49 17.99 -13.21
N LEU A 50 -6.04 17.78 -11.96
CA LEU A 50 -5.35 18.82 -11.21
C LEU A 50 -3.95 19.06 -11.78
N GLN A 51 -3.67 20.33 -12.12
CA GLN A 51 -2.38 20.77 -12.67
C GLN A 51 -1.28 20.91 -11.59
N LYS A 52 -1.67 20.98 -10.33
CA LYS A 52 -0.76 21.16 -9.19
C LYS A 52 -1.11 20.18 -8.08
N LYS A 53 -0.11 19.83 -7.27
CA LYS A 53 -0.32 18.99 -6.08
C LYS A 53 -1.37 19.64 -5.15
N PRO A 54 -2.32 18.86 -4.60
CA PRO A 54 -3.32 19.36 -3.69
C PRO A 54 -2.66 19.89 -2.41
N LYS A 55 -3.00 21.12 -2.02
CA LYS A 55 -2.38 21.81 -0.88
C LYS A 55 -3.21 21.74 0.40
N THR A 56 -4.53 21.66 0.28
CA THR A 56 -5.42 21.57 1.43
C THR A 56 -5.70 20.13 1.82
N THR A 57 -5.89 19.85 3.09
CA THR A 57 -6.23 18.53 3.61
C THR A 57 -7.46 17.97 2.93
N SER A 58 -8.54 18.74 2.84
CA SER A 58 -9.78 18.30 2.21
C SER A 58 -9.60 17.92 0.73
N LEU A 59 -8.77 18.66 -0.01
CA LEU A 59 -8.48 18.34 -1.40
C LEU A 59 -7.59 17.08 -1.52
N ARG A 60 -6.64 16.91 -0.61
CA ARG A 60 -5.82 15.68 -0.53
C ARG A 60 -6.68 14.46 -0.24
N GLN A 61 -7.58 14.56 0.75
CA GLN A 61 -8.54 13.50 1.11
C GLN A 61 -9.46 13.15 -0.06
N ALA A 62 -10.01 14.15 -0.76
CA ALA A 62 -10.82 13.93 -1.96
C ALA A 62 -10.04 13.25 -3.09
N CYS A 63 -8.79 13.67 -3.33
CA CYS A 63 -7.91 12.99 -4.29
C CYS A 63 -7.63 11.54 -3.87
N ALA A 64 -7.35 11.30 -2.58
CA ALA A 64 -7.12 9.96 -2.06
C ALA A 64 -8.34 9.05 -2.27
N ALA A 65 -9.54 9.55 -2.00
CA ALA A 65 -10.79 8.80 -2.21
C ALA A 65 -10.96 8.33 -3.67
N VAL A 66 -10.71 9.23 -4.64
CA VAL A 66 -10.75 8.89 -6.07
C VAL A 66 -9.63 7.93 -6.46
N GLY A 67 -8.41 8.24 -6.04
CA GLY A 67 -7.21 7.51 -6.46
C GLY A 67 -7.10 6.13 -5.83
N GLN A 68 -7.53 5.96 -4.57
CA GLN A 68 -7.52 4.66 -3.90
C GLN A 68 -8.42 3.65 -4.60
N GLY A 69 -9.62 4.06 -5.00
CA GLY A 69 -10.52 3.19 -5.76
C GLY A 69 -9.92 2.76 -7.10
N GLN A 70 -9.29 3.68 -7.82
CA GLN A 70 -8.65 3.38 -9.11
C GLN A 70 -7.42 2.48 -8.93
N LEU A 71 -6.59 2.77 -7.94
CA LEU A 71 -5.41 1.97 -7.63
C LEU A 71 -5.80 0.53 -7.30
N MET A 72 -6.82 0.35 -6.47
CA MET A 72 -7.30 -0.97 -6.09
C MET A 72 -7.91 -1.73 -7.27
N MET A 73 -8.67 -1.05 -8.14
CA MET A 73 -9.21 -1.63 -9.37
C MET A 73 -8.08 -2.17 -10.27
N VAL A 74 -6.97 -1.42 -10.41
CA VAL A 74 -5.82 -1.86 -11.20
C VAL A 74 -5.15 -3.08 -10.58
N TYR A 75 -4.91 -3.08 -9.26
CA TYR A 75 -4.35 -4.25 -8.57
C TYR A 75 -5.24 -5.49 -8.74
N GLN A 76 -6.55 -5.35 -8.47
CA GLN A 76 -7.49 -6.48 -8.61
C GLN A 76 -7.48 -7.05 -10.02
N ARG A 77 -7.49 -6.19 -11.04
CA ARG A 77 -7.42 -6.62 -12.45
C ARG A 77 -6.12 -7.36 -12.74
N LEU A 78 -4.97 -6.81 -12.35
CA LEU A 78 -3.67 -7.42 -12.62
C LEU A 78 -3.50 -8.74 -11.87
N PHE A 79 -3.89 -8.84 -10.61
CA PHE A 79 -3.84 -10.08 -9.85
C PHE A 79 -4.78 -11.15 -10.41
N TYR A 80 -5.96 -10.74 -10.91
CA TYR A 80 -6.91 -11.65 -11.54
C TYR A 80 -6.33 -12.39 -12.76
N GLU A 81 -5.49 -11.73 -13.55
CA GLU A 81 -4.79 -12.35 -14.70
C GLU A 81 -3.86 -13.49 -14.26
N TYR A 82 -3.42 -13.50 -13.00
CA TYR A 82 -2.61 -14.56 -12.39
C TYR A 82 -3.42 -15.50 -11.49
N HIS A 83 -4.75 -15.45 -11.59
CA HIS A 83 -5.68 -16.23 -10.74
C HIS A 83 -5.50 -15.98 -9.24
N GLN A 84 -5.05 -14.80 -8.86
CA GLN A 84 -4.89 -14.36 -7.48
C GLN A 84 -6.02 -13.41 -7.08
N ILE A 85 -6.43 -13.49 -5.82
CA ILE A 85 -7.42 -12.58 -5.23
C ILE A 85 -6.70 -11.54 -4.40
N ALA A 86 -7.00 -10.26 -4.64
CA ALA A 86 -6.49 -9.15 -3.85
C ALA A 86 -7.61 -8.45 -3.07
N ALA A 87 -7.38 -8.19 -1.78
CA ALA A 87 -8.31 -7.49 -0.91
C ALA A 87 -7.73 -6.16 -0.43
N GLN A 88 -8.56 -5.11 -0.42
CA GLN A 88 -8.17 -3.83 0.14
C GLN A 88 -8.22 -3.85 1.67
N VAL A 89 -7.15 -3.37 2.32
CA VAL A 89 -7.12 -3.11 3.76
C VAL A 89 -6.67 -1.65 3.96
N LEU A 90 -7.54 -0.82 4.52
CA LEU A 90 -7.23 0.57 4.84
C LEU A 90 -7.06 0.73 6.35
N LEU A 91 -5.92 1.25 6.76
CA LEU A 91 -5.58 1.45 8.16
C LEU A 91 -5.50 2.94 8.50
N THR A 92 -5.89 3.27 9.72
CA THR A 92 -5.68 4.58 10.34
C THR A 92 -4.66 4.46 11.46
N PHE A 93 -4.04 5.57 11.84
CA PHE A 93 -2.98 5.58 12.87
C PHE A 93 -3.43 4.99 14.22
N ASP A 94 -4.70 5.07 14.52
CA ASP A 94 -5.29 4.54 15.76
C ASP A 94 -5.18 3.00 15.92
N VAL A 95 -4.86 2.28 14.85
CA VAL A 95 -4.50 0.85 14.94
C VAL A 95 -3.24 0.61 15.79
N ILE A 96 -2.39 1.63 15.96
CA ILE A 96 -1.19 1.56 16.81
C ILE A 96 -1.55 1.83 18.27
N THR A 97 -2.45 2.77 18.52
CA THR A 97 -2.79 3.26 19.86
C THR A 97 -3.93 2.49 20.52
N SER A 98 -4.81 1.87 19.72
CA SER A 98 -5.95 1.07 20.20
C SER A 98 -5.67 -0.42 20.08
N GLN A 99 -5.59 -1.11 21.21
CA GLN A 99 -5.38 -2.56 21.26
C GLN A 99 -6.52 -3.32 20.56
N GLU A 100 -7.77 -2.87 20.70
CA GLU A 100 -8.93 -3.48 20.07
C GLU A 100 -8.85 -3.36 18.54
N ARG A 101 -8.56 -2.17 18.01
CA ARG A 101 -8.43 -1.95 16.56
C ARG A 101 -7.27 -2.73 15.97
N ARG A 102 -6.14 -2.78 16.70
CA ARG A 102 -5.01 -3.62 16.32
C ARG A 102 -5.39 -5.09 16.25
N HIS A 103 -6.09 -5.60 17.26
CA HIS A 103 -6.55 -6.99 17.30
C HIS A 103 -7.47 -7.31 16.10
N ASN A 104 -8.43 -6.44 15.82
CA ASN A 104 -9.33 -6.62 14.68
C ASN A 104 -8.59 -6.60 13.32
N ALA A 105 -7.62 -5.71 13.17
CA ALA A 105 -6.78 -5.67 11.97
C ALA A 105 -5.96 -6.96 11.81
N VAL A 106 -5.31 -7.44 12.88
CA VAL A 106 -4.55 -8.70 12.87
C VAL A 106 -5.45 -9.88 12.49
N ASN A 107 -6.64 -9.97 13.08
CA ASN A 107 -7.60 -11.03 12.73
C ASN A 107 -7.99 -10.96 11.24
N THR A 108 -8.24 -9.76 10.72
CA THR A 108 -8.56 -9.58 9.30
C THR A 108 -7.41 -10.05 8.40
N PHE A 109 -6.16 -9.71 8.73
CA PHE A 109 -5.00 -10.19 7.97
C PHE A 109 -4.91 -11.72 8.02
N ASN A 110 -5.03 -12.31 9.20
CA ASN A 110 -4.94 -13.76 9.36
C ASN A 110 -6.01 -14.48 8.53
N GLU A 111 -7.25 -14.03 8.57
CA GLU A 111 -8.34 -14.62 7.77
C GLU A 111 -8.07 -14.48 6.25
N LEU A 112 -7.63 -13.32 5.79
CA LEU A 112 -7.31 -13.11 4.39
C LEU A 112 -6.18 -14.04 3.93
N LEU A 113 -5.10 -14.15 4.71
CA LEU A 113 -3.97 -15.02 4.39
C LEU A 113 -4.37 -16.50 4.41
N GLN A 114 -5.18 -16.94 5.38
CA GLN A 114 -5.73 -18.31 5.42
C GLN A 114 -6.62 -18.65 4.21
N MET A 115 -7.31 -17.64 3.67
CA MET A 115 -8.12 -17.78 2.44
C MET A 115 -7.30 -17.64 1.15
N ASP A 116 -5.98 -17.60 1.25
CA ASP A 116 -5.05 -17.41 0.12
C ASP A 116 -5.24 -16.08 -0.63
N VAL A 117 -5.73 -15.05 0.05
CA VAL A 117 -5.96 -13.71 -0.49
C VAL A 117 -4.75 -12.82 -0.21
N ILE A 118 -4.38 -11.97 -1.17
CA ILE A 118 -3.30 -10.98 -1.03
C ILE A 118 -3.87 -9.67 -0.47
N PRO A 119 -3.56 -9.31 0.79
CA PRO A 119 -3.94 -8.01 1.32
C PRO A 119 -3.13 -6.89 0.63
N VAL A 120 -3.82 -5.92 0.06
CA VAL A 120 -3.25 -4.66 -0.44
C VAL A 120 -3.59 -3.56 0.55
N VAL A 121 -2.57 -3.13 1.28
CA VAL A 121 -2.71 -2.21 2.42
C VAL A 121 -2.36 -0.80 2.01
N ASN A 122 -3.12 0.17 2.48
CA ASN A 122 -2.78 1.58 2.42
C ASN A 122 -3.32 2.32 3.64
N GLU A 123 -2.90 3.57 3.82
CA GLU A 123 -3.52 4.47 4.79
C GLU A 123 -4.94 4.82 4.35
N ASN A 124 -5.85 4.98 5.32
CA ASN A 124 -7.17 5.54 5.09
C ASN A 124 -7.11 7.08 5.10
N ASP A 125 -6.52 7.62 4.04
CA ASP A 125 -6.31 9.06 3.89
C ASP A 125 -7.59 9.89 4.04
N THR A 126 -8.77 9.31 3.77
CA THR A 126 -10.06 10.04 3.80
C THR A 126 -10.48 10.45 5.20
N VAL A 127 -9.99 9.77 6.22
CA VAL A 127 -10.29 10.02 7.64
C VAL A 127 -9.03 10.27 8.46
N ALA A 128 -7.86 10.37 7.82
CA ALA A 128 -6.60 10.65 8.49
C ALA A 128 -6.63 12.04 9.13
N ILE A 129 -6.16 12.14 10.39
CA ILE A 129 -6.11 13.39 11.18
C ILE A 129 -4.69 13.93 11.09
N GLU A 130 -4.54 15.20 10.64
CA GLU A 130 -3.21 15.85 10.51
C GLU A 130 -2.58 16.26 11.85
N GLU A 131 -3.31 16.18 12.97
CA GLU A 131 -2.86 16.71 14.27
C GLU A 131 -1.84 15.83 15.01
N VAL A 132 -1.55 14.65 14.51
CA VAL A 132 -0.51 13.79 15.11
C VAL A 132 0.75 13.98 14.29
N ASP A 133 1.82 14.51 14.91
CA ASP A 133 3.18 14.62 14.32
C ASP A 133 3.76 13.27 13.83
N ILE A 134 2.98 12.23 13.98
CA ILE A 134 3.21 10.88 13.50
C ILE A 134 2.09 10.54 12.50
N ASN A 135 2.03 11.25 11.39
CA ASN A 135 1.42 10.70 10.19
C ASN A 135 2.18 9.41 9.86
N PHE A 136 1.51 8.36 9.36
CA PHE A 136 2.28 7.32 8.66
C PHE A 136 3.20 7.93 7.60
N GLY A 137 3.12 9.22 7.33
CA GLY A 137 3.91 10.18 6.54
C GLY A 137 4.80 9.61 5.46
N ASP A 138 5.13 8.37 5.65
CA ASP A 138 5.88 7.51 4.75
C ASP A 138 5.30 6.10 4.83
N ASN A 139 5.00 5.49 3.70
CA ASN A 139 4.55 4.09 3.62
C ASN A 139 5.57 3.10 4.17
N ASP A 140 6.82 3.51 4.35
CA ASP A 140 7.84 2.71 5.01
C ASP A 140 7.47 2.47 6.48
N THR A 141 6.99 3.51 7.18
CA THR A 141 6.49 3.38 8.56
C THR A 141 5.26 2.48 8.62
N LEU A 142 4.29 2.68 7.73
CA LEU A 142 3.12 1.80 7.63
C LEU A 142 3.53 0.34 7.36
N SER A 143 4.49 0.13 6.46
CA SER A 143 5.00 -1.19 6.13
C SER A 143 5.64 -1.89 7.34
N ALA A 144 6.43 -1.16 8.13
CA ALA A 144 7.04 -1.69 9.34
C ALA A 144 6.00 -2.05 10.42
N ILE A 145 4.95 -1.23 10.56
CA ILE A 145 3.85 -1.51 11.48
C ILE A 145 3.08 -2.76 11.06
N VAL A 146 2.73 -2.86 9.78
CA VAL A 146 2.02 -4.03 9.24
C VAL A 146 2.88 -5.28 9.40
N ALA A 147 4.16 -5.24 9.05
CA ALA A 147 5.08 -6.37 9.20
C ALA A 147 5.15 -6.85 10.67
N ASN A 148 5.22 -5.92 11.62
CA ASN A 148 5.17 -6.25 13.05
C ASN A 148 3.81 -6.83 13.47
N MET A 149 2.70 -6.31 12.96
CA MET A 149 1.35 -6.77 13.30
C MET A 149 1.10 -8.22 12.89
N ILE A 150 1.60 -8.62 11.72
CA ILE A 150 1.41 -9.96 11.16
C ILE A 150 2.57 -10.92 11.48
N ASN A 151 3.57 -10.48 12.25
CA ASN A 151 4.80 -11.22 12.52
C ASN A 151 5.49 -11.70 11.24
N ALA A 152 5.66 -10.79 10.27
CA ALA A 152 6.28 -11.12 9.00
C ALA A 152 7.73 -11.58 9.17
N ASP A 153 8.13 -12.63 8.46
CA ASP A 153 9.51 -13.13 8.44
C ASP A 153 10.46 -12.19 7.70
N LEU A 154 9.93 -11.43 6.73
CA LEU A 154 10.71 -10.53 5.88
C LEU A 154 9.90 -9.28 5.50
N LEU A 155 10.51 -8.11 5.61
CA LEU A 155 10.03 -6.85 5.08
C LEU A 155 10.93 -6.41 3.93
N LEU A 156 10.34 -6.17 2.74
CA LEU A 156 11.02 -5.63 1.57
C LEU A 156 10.51 -4.21 1.29
N LEU A 157 11.40 -3.23 1.37
CA LEU A 157 11.11 -1.85 0.99
C LEU A 157 11.57 -1.61 -0.44
N LEU A 158 10.62 -1.31 -1.33
CA LEU A 158 10.89 -1.01 -2.74
C LEU A 158 11.09 0.50 -2.90
N THR A 159 12.29 0.89 -3.32
CA THR A 159 12.69 2.28 -3.50
C THR A 159 13.19 2.53 -4.92
N ASP A 160 13.05 3.76 -5.41
CA ASP A 160 13.61 4.20 -6.70
C ASP A 160 15.10 4.59 -6.60
N ILE A 161 15.67 4.61 -5.40
CA ILE A 161 17.07 4.95 -5.16
C ILE A 161 17.91 3.69 -5.39
N ALA A 162 18.95 3.79 -6.22
CA ALA A 162 19.97 2.75 -6.34
C ALA A 162 20.70 2.62 -4.99
N VAL A 163 20.44 1.54 -4.26
CA VAL A 163 21.07 1.29 -2.96
C VAL A 163 22.38 0.54 -3.18
N SER A 164 23.51 1.15 -2.83
CA SER A 164 24.76 0.42 -2.62
C SER A 164 24.66 -0.33 -1.30
N TYR A 165 24.57 -1.65 -1.35
CA TYR A 165 24.58 -2.47 -0.14
C TYR A 165 25.96 -2.41 0.51
N THR A 166 26.06 -1.79 1.67
CA THR A 166 27.09 -2.11 2.66
C THR A 166 26.54 -3.22 3.53
N HIS A 167 27.27 -4.32 3.66
CA HIS A 167 26.88 -5.46 4.50
C HIS A 167 26.55 -5.00 5.92
N LEU A 168 25.30 -5.20 6.36
CA LEU A 168 24.98 -5.27 7.77
C LEU A 168 25.42 -6.65 8.27
N THR A 169 26.57 -6.70 8.91
CA THR A 169 26.92 -7.80 9.81
C THR A 169 26.04 -7.67 11.05
N LEU A 170 25.22 -8.67 11.31
CA LEU A 170 24.51 -8.87 12.56
C LEU A 170 25.50 -9.15 13.69
#